data_eb056ce0d31158768b29a2824e6a6c77
#
_entry.id   eb056ce0d31158768b29a2824e6a6c77
#
_cell.length_a   1.000
_cell.length_b   1.000
_cell.length_c   1.000
_cell.angle_alpha   90.00
_cell.angle_beta   90.00
_cell.angle_gamma   90.00
#
_symmetry.space_group_name_H-M   'P 1'
#
loop_
_entity.id
_entity.type
_entity.pdbx_description
1 polymer ?
#
loop_
_entity_poly.entity_id
_entity_poly.type
_entity_poly.pdbx_seq_one_letter_code
_entity_poly.pdbx_strand_id
1 'polypeptide(L)'
;GGPDGRDISALYMNKGYLFFQVIPVETNVTNNHINHQIRIIEGKIAINGTITVIGNTKTNDHVILREVRTKPGDVFNKEDIMRTQRELSQLGFFNDQGFQVNPMPNPAKGTVDIEYVVEEKSSDQIELSGGYGGAGPSTPGRIIGTVGLSFNNFSTKNFFKKEAWSPLPGGDGQRLSIRAQSNGRYYQGYNFSFTEPWLGGKKPNSLSFWVNRTALSTTGFLRSDPNYTGLSITGTGVGLGRRKRWPDDYFTAYYELSYQYYDVMKDTRFPLFNEGYANDIALKYVLQRSSVSAPIYPQSGSNFTLTAKATLPYSYFRDDVDYTSMTDRERYLLLEYYRFKFTGEWFLPLTADKKLVLMPRFGFGYIGMYNKSKGLTPFERYSLGGSGLTGVNQ
;
A
#
# COMPACT_ATOMS: atom_id res chain seq x y z
N GLY A 1 -27.98 13.67 12.30
CA GLY A 1 -26.54 13.88 12.22
C GLY A 1 -26.10 13.96 10.77
N GLY A 2 -25.26 14.94 10.43
CA GLY A 2 -24.73 15.03 9.07
C GLY A 2 -23.80 13.85 8.76
N PRO A 3 -23.70 13.41 7.51
CA PRO A 3 -22.84 12.30 7.11
C PRO A 3 -21.35 12.55 7.37
N ASP A 4 -20.97 13.80 7.62
CA ASP A 4 -19.56 14.22 7.80
C ASP A 4 -19.03 14.09 9.23
N GLY A 5 -19.86 13.68 10.19
CA GLY A 5 -19.45 13.58 11.60
C GLY A 5 -19.00 14.90 12.23
N ARG A 6 -19.43 16.04 11.68
CA ARG A 6 -19.09 17.39 12.16
C ARG A 6 -20.26 18.12 12.84
N ASP A 7 -21.28 17.39 13.18
CA ASP A 7 -22.41 17.89 13.91
C ASP A 7 -22.12 18.00 15.43
N ILE A 8 -23.00 18.66 16.14
CA ILE A 8 -22.90 18.81 17.61
C ILE A 8 -22.80 17.43 18.29
N SER A 9 -23.53 16.43 17.76
CA SER A 9 -23.52 15.07 18.30
C SER A 9 -22.14 14.41 18.19
N ALA A 10 -21.47 14.57 17.05
CA ALA A 10 -20.13 14.03 16.85
C ALA A 10 -19.10 14.68 17.78
N LEU A 11 -19.21 16.00 17.99
CA LEU A 11 -18.30 16.72 18.90
C LEU A 11 -18.36 16.19 20.33
N TYR A 12 -19.58 15.93 20.83
CA TYR A 12 -19.77 15.35 22.16
C TYR A 12 -19.37 13.87 22.22
N MET A 13 -19.80 13.06 21.27
CA MET A 13 -19.47 11.63 21.21
C MET A 13 -17.97 11.37 21.04
N ASN A 14 -17.22 12.25 20.37
CA ASN A 14 -15.77 12.13 20.23
C ASN A 14 -15.02 12.48 21.54
N LYS A 15 -15.70 13.05 22.52
CA LYS A 15 -15.17 13.36 23.87
C LYS A 15 -15.72 12.43 24.96
N GLY A 16 -16.44 11.38 24.58
CA GLY A 16 -16.97 10.40 25.50
C GLY A 16 -18.38 10.65 26.02
N TYR A 17 -19.03 11.72 25.62
CA TYR A 17 -20.39 12.03 26.08
C TYR A 17 -21.43 11.26 25.25
N LEU A 18 -21.49 9.93 25.44
CA LEU A 18 -22.45 9.07 24.74
C LEU A 18 -23.89 9.30 25.19
N PHE A 19 -24.08 9.68 26.48
CA PHE A 19 -25.39 9.84 27.09
C PHE A 19 -25.95 11.25 26.99
N PHE A 20 -25.31 12.14 26.22
CA PHE A 20 -25.73 13.52 26.05
C PHE A 20 -27.07 13.60 25.30
N GLN A 21 -27.81 14.65 25.60
CA GLN A 21 -29.06 14.97 24.95
C GLN A 21 -29.03 16.42 24.44
N VAL A 22 -29.50 16.62 23.21
CA VAL A 22 -29.65 17.92 22.58
C VAL A 22 -31.14 18.21 22.44
N ILE A 23 -31.66 19.18 23.10
CA ILE A 23 -33.05 19.56 23.11
C ILE A 23 -33.17 20.95 22.47
N PRO A 24 -33.59 21.07 21.21
CA PRO A 24 -33.92 22.34 20.60
C PRO A 24 -35.28 22.82 21.14
N VAL A 25 -35.30 24.02 21.73
CA VAL A 25 -36.53 24.68 22.24
C VAL A 25 -36.75 25.91 21.39
N GLU A 26 -37.93 26.01 20.78
CA GLU A 26 -38.35 27.22 20.09
C GLU A 26 -38.69 28.30 21.12
N THR A 27 -38.03 29.44 21.04
CA THR A 27 -38.20 30.52 22.02
C THR A 27 -39.07 31.67 21.51
N ASN A 28 -38.98 31.97 20.21
CA ASN A 28 -39.77 33.05 19.60
C ASN A 28 -39.85 32.86 18.08
N VAL A 29 -40.99 33.26 17.51
CA VAL A 29 -41.23 33.33 16.08
C VAL A 29 -41.55 34.76 15.70
N THR A 30 -40.67 35.45 15.01
CA THR A 30 -40.85 36.85 14.61
C THR A 30 -40.45 36.97 13.12
N ASN A 31 -41.33 37.57 12.30
CA ASN A 31 -41.07 37.89 10.90
C ASN A 31 -40.50 36.71 10.07
N ASN A 32 -41.12 35.54 10.12
CA ASN A 32 -40.66 34.30 9.44
C ASN A 32 -39.30 33.75 9.95
N HIS A 33 -38.79 34.24 11.06
CA HIS A 33 -37.60 33.69 11.72
C HIS A 33 -38.01 32.97 13.00
N ILE A 34 -37.49 31.75 13.17
CA ILE A 34 -37.66 30.93 14.37
C ILE A 34 -36.37 30.99 15.17
N ASN A 35 -36.43 31.45 16.40
CA ASN A 35 -35.32 31.44 17.32
C ASN A 35 -35.33 30.15 18.14
N HIS A 36 -34.24 29.39 18.09
CA HIS A 36 -34.07 28.16 18.85
C HIS A 36 -33.08 28.36 19.98
N GLN A 37 -33.42 27.90 21.18
CA GLN A 37 -32.48 27.71 22.29
C GLN A 37 -32.08 26.23 22.30
N ILE A 38 -30.80 25.95 22.06
CA ILE A 38 -30.28 24.57 22.13
C ILE A 38 -29.88 24.29 23.57
N ARG A 39 -30.62 23.42 24.25
CA ARG A 39 -30.28 22.92 25.57
C ARG A 39 -29.53 21.62 25.46
N ILE A 40 -28.37 21.54 26.14
CA ILE A 40 -27.51 20.34 26.09
C ILE A 40 -27.42 19.80 27.51
N ILE A 41 -27.72 18.52 27.66
CA ILE A 41 -27.52 17.75 28.89
C ILE A 41 -26.38 16.77 28.58
N GLU A 42 -25.19 16.99 29.14
CA GLU A 42 -23.99 16.25 28.79
C GLU A 42 -24.03 14.81 29.31
N GLY A 43 -24.53 14.60 30.53
CA GLY A 43 -24.49 13.30 31.18
C GLY A 43 -23.09 12.90 31.66
N LYS A 44 -22.87 11.60 31.90
CA LYS A 44 -21.58 11.06 32.32
C LYS A 44 -20.73 10.73 31.10
N ILE A 45 -19.41 10.83 31.22
CA ILE A 45 -18.46 10.30 30.24
C ILE A 45 -18.58 8.77 30.22
N ALA A 46 -18.76 8.20 29.04
CA ALA A 46 -18.81 6.76 28.83
C ALA A 46 -17.40 6.19 28.66
N ILE A 47 -17.16 5.05 29.25
CA ILE A 47 -15.93 4.26 29.12
C ILE A 47 -16.24 2.99 28.35
N ASN A 48 -15.37 2.60 27.42
CA ASN A 48 -15.51 1.34 26.69
C ASN A 48 -15.42 0.17 27.66
N GLY A 49 -16.43 -0.67 27.63
CA GLY A 49 -16.49 -1.92 28.39
C GLY A 49 -15.88 -3.07 27.61
N THR A 50 -16.65 -4.13 27.40
CA THR A 50 -16.22 -5.30 26.62
C THR A 50 -16.27 -5.00 25.13
N ILE A 51 -15.24 -5.43 24.41
CA ILE A 51 -15.18 -5.35 22.95
C ILE A 51 -15.27 -6.78 22.41
N THR A 52 -16.30 -7.04 21.60
CA THR A 52 -16.54 -8.36 21.00
C THR A 52 -16.58 -8.26 19.49
N VAL A 53 -16.24 -9.37 18.84
CA VAL A 53 -16.32 -9.51 17.38
C VAL A 53 -17.15 -10.74 17.07
N ILE A 54 -18.06 -10.63 16.12
CA ILE A 54 -18.89 -11.74 15.65
C ILE A 54 -18.95 -11.75 14.12
N GLY A 55 -19.22 -12.95 13.54
CA GLY A 55 -19.35 -13.15 12.09
C GLY A 55 -18.05 -13.56 11.38
N ASN A 56 -16.92 -13.60 12.09
CA ASN A 56 -15.67 -14.15 11.59
C ASN A 56 -15.65 -15.68 11.73
N THR A 57 -15.60 -16.39 10.62
CA THR A 57 -15.58 -17.87 10.59
C THR A 57 -14.20 -18.43 10.25
N LYS A 58 -13.45 -17.76 9.37
CA LYS A 58 -12.10 -18.14 8.96
C LYS A 58 -11.02 -17.29 9.66
N THR A 59 -11.31 -16.01 9.84
CA THR A 59 -10.35 -15.06 10.40
C THR A 59 -10.32 -15.18 11.92
N ASN A 60 -9.14 -15.32 12.48
CA ASN A 60 -8.97 -15.37 13.93
C ASN A 60 -9.30 -14.01 14.58
N ASP A 61 -9.91 -14.01 15.75
CA ASP A 61 -10.30 -12.80 16.50
C ASP A 61 -9.16 -11.81 16.69
N HIS A 62 -7.94 -12.32 16.96
CA HIS A 62 -6.78 -11.48 17.18
C HIS A 62 -6.41 -10.64 15.94
N VAL A 63 -6.76 -11.09 14.73
CA VAL A 63 -6.53 -10.35 13.47
C VAL A 63 -7.44 -9.14 13.39
N ILE A 64 -8.66 -9.25 13.87
CA ILE A 64 -9.63 -8.18 13.90
C ILE A 64 -9.35 -7.24 15.05
N LEU A 65 -9.21 -7.80 16.27
CA LEU A 65 -9.02 -7.02 17.49
C LEU A 65 -7.74 -6.16 17.50
N ARG A 66 -6.70 -6.57 16.78
CA ARG A 66 -5.48 -5.77 16.64
C ARG A 66 -5.67 -4.49 15.80
N GLU A 67 -6.67 -4.46 14.90
CA GLU A 67 -7.02 -3.28 14.10
C GLU A 67 -8.09 -2.42 14.79
N VAL A 68 -8.76 -2.93 15.82
CA VAL A 68 -9.77 -2.19 16.59
C VAL A 68 -9.10 -1.10 17.42
N ARG A 69 -9.58 0.14 17.25
CA ARG A 69 -9.07 1.34 17.94
C ARG A 69 -9.66 1.50 19.33
N THR A 70 -10.93 1.12 19.49
CA THR A 70 -11.60 1.14 20.79
C THR A 70 -11.04 0.02 21.68
N LYS A 71 -10.59 0.38 22.89
CA LYS A 71 -10.05 -0.61 23.83
C LYS A 71 -10.85 -0.57 25.13
N PRO A 72 -11.01 -1.69 25.84
CA PRO A 72 -11.61 -1.71 27.16
C PRO A 72 -10.89 -0.74 28.11
N GLY A 73 -11.65 0.09 28.81
CA GLY A 73 -11.12 1.09 29.74
C GLY A 73 -10.80 2.47 29.13
N ASP A 74 -10.73 2.59 27.83
CA ASP A 74 -10.57 3.90 27.17
C ASP A 74 -11.89 4.67 27.14
N VAL A 75 -11.81 5.99 27.05
CA VAL A 75 -12.97 6.85 26.88
C VAL A 75 -13.62 6.55 25.53
N PHE A 76 -14.95 6.46 25.51
CA PHE A 76 -15.71 6.27 24.29
C PHE A 76 -15.42 7.38 23.26
N ASN A 77 -15.17 7.00 22.02
CA ASN A 77 -14.93 7.92 20.94
C ASN A 77 -15.56 7.40 19.63
N LYS A 78 -16.50 8.16 19.08
CA LYS A 78 -17.18 7.81 17.82
C LYS A 78 -16.22 7.77 16.64
N GLU A 79 -15.23 8.66 16.61
CA GLU A 79 -14.22 8.72 15.55
C GLU A 79 -13.38 7.44 15.52
N ASP A 80 -13.03 6.87 16.69
CA ASP A 80 -12.29 5.62 16.78
C ASP A 80 -13.10 4.42 16.25
N ILE A 81 -14.42 4.42 16.44
CA ILE A 81 -15.32 3.42 15.84
C ILE A 81 -15.31 3.55 14.31
N MET A 82 -15.51 4.74 13.78
CA MET A 82 -15.49 4.97 12.33
C MET A 82 -14.14 4.65 11.70
N ARG A 83 -13.08 4.91 12.44
CA ARG A 83 -11.72 4.59 12.03
C ARG A 83 -11.46 3.08 12.04
N THR A 84 -11.93 2.38 13.07
CA THR A 84 -11.91 0.91 13.13
C THR A 84 -12.61 0.29 11.92
N GLN A 85 -13.81 0.78 11.61
CA GLN A 85 -14.55 0.33 10.43
C GLN A 85 -13.72 0.50 9.15
N ARG A 86 -13.10 1.66 8.96
CA ARG A 86 -12.24 1.92 7.79
C ARG A 86 -11.01 1.00 7.74
N GLU A 87 -10.35 0.79 8.88
CA GLU A 87 -9.18 -0.08 8.97
C GLU A 87 -9.54 -1.54 8.68
N LEU A 88 -10.67 -2.03 9.19
CA LEU A 88 -11.15 -3.37 8.89
C LEU A 88 -11.56 -3.55 7.41
N SER A 89 -12.21 -2.55 6.82
CA SER A 89 -12.52 -2.53 5.38
C SER A 89 -11.27 -2.61 4.51
N GLN A 90 -10.19 -1.96 4.91
CA GLN A 90 -8.91 -1.97 4.18
C GLN A 90 -8.19 -3.33 4.22
N LEU A 91 -8.54 -4.23 5.13
CA LEU A 91 -7.99 -5.59 5.15
C LEU A 91 -8.37 -6.39 3.89
N GLY A 92 -9.52 -6.07 3.28
CA GLY A 92 -9.94 -6.60 1.99
C GLY A 92 -10.65 -7.96 2.05
N PHE A 93 -10.81 -8.56 3.24
CA PHE A 93 -11.51 -9.83 3.44
C PHE A 93 -12.82 -9.71 4.22
N PHE A 94 -13.31 -8.48 4.42
CA PHE A 94 -14.65 -8.20 4.96
C PHE A 94 -15.50 -7.44 3.95
N ASN A 95 -16.81 -7.70 4.00
CA ASN A 95 -17.79 -6.99 3.19
C ASN A 95 -18.14 -5.66 3.87
N ASP A 96 -17.91 -4.55 3.17
CA ASP A 96 -18.18 -3.21 3.71
C ASP A 96 -19.67 -2.97 4.00
N GLN A 97 -20.55 -3.62 3.26
CA GLN A 97 -22.01 -3.49 3.45
C GLN A 97 -22.52 -4.35 4.61
N GLY A 98 -21.83 -5.42 4.94
CA GLY A 98 -22.17 -6.31 6.08
C GLY A 98 -21.56 -5.86 7.41
N PHE A 99 -20.78 -4.77 7.42
CA PHE A 99 -20.17 -4.28 8.64
C PHE A 99 -21.15 -3.48 9.50
N GLN A 100 -21.34 -3.91 10.74
CA GLN A 100 -22.19 -3.22 11.72
C GLN A 100 -21.46 -3.04 13.04
N VAL A 101 -21.79 -1.99 13.75
CA VAL A 101 -21.28 -1.74 15.09
C VAL A 101 -22.46 -1.53 16.01
N ASN A 102 -22.56 -2.36 17.03
CA ASN A 102 -23.63 -2.33 18.02
C ASN A 102 -23.07 -1.84 19.38
N PRO A 103 -23.11 -0.53 19.65
CA PRO A 103 -22.80 -0.05 20.99
C PRO A 103 -23.96 -0.37 21.92
N MET A 104 -23.65 -1.02 23.04
CA MET A 104 -24.61 -1.38 24.10
C MET A 104 -24.30 -0.54 25.34
N PRO A 105 -24.92 0.64 25.49
CA PRO A 105 -24.65 1.54 26.60
C PRO A 105 -25.27 1.04 27.92
N ASN A 106 -24.51 1.18 29.01
CA ASN A 106 -24.96 0.94 30.36
C ASN A 106 -24.86 2.24 31.18
N PRO A 107 -25.93 3.06 31.23
CA PRO A 107 -25.91 4.34 31.92
C PRO A 107 -25.64 4.24 33.40
N ALA A 108 -26.04 3.16 34.05
CA ALA A 108 -25.83 2.94 35.48
C ALA A 108 -24.35 2.84 35.83
N LYS A 109 -23.58 2.07 35.03
CA LYS A 109 -22.14 1.90 35.18
C LYS A 109 -21.32 3.00 34.49
N GLY A 110 -21.90 3.78 33.57
CA GLY A 110 -21.17 4.70 32.71
C GLY A 110 -20.28 4.01 31.70
N THR A 111 -20.60 2.77 31.30
CA THR A 111 -19.84 2.00 30.34
C THR A 111 -20.64 1.75 29.06
N VAL A 112 -19.92 1.42 27.99
CA VAL A 112 -20.51 0.96 26.73
C VAL A 112 -19.76 -0.27 26.24
N ASP A 113 -20.46 -1.39 26.09
CA ASP A 113 -19.93 -2.56 25.42
C ASP A 113 -20.11 -2.38 23.92
N ILE A 114 -19.10 -2.76 23.14
CA ILE A 114 -19.11 -2.55 21.69
C ILE A 114 -18.94 -3.92 21.00
N GLU A 115 -19.93 -4.26 20.18
CA GLU A 115 -19.90 -5.45 19.36
C GLU A 115 -19.67 -5.05 17.91
N TYR A 116 -18.60 -5.57 17.32
CA TYR A 116 -18.29 -5.43 15.90
C TYR A 116 -18.80 -6.66 15.16
N VAL A 117 -19.79 -6.46 14.31
CA VAL A 117 -20.32 -7.49 13.43
C VAL A 117 -19.60 -7.38 12.09
N VAL A 118 -18.95 -8.45 11.67
CA VAL A 118 -18.25 -8.52 10.38
C VAL A 118 -18.86 -9.62 9.52
N GLU A 119 -18.82 -9.43 8.23
CA GLU A 119 -19.19 -10.44 7.25
C GLU A 119 -17.96 -10.75 6.38
N GLU A 120 -17.48 -11.99 6.44
CA GLU A 120 -16.31 -12.39 5.63
C GLU A 120 -16.70 -12.57 4.17
N LYS A 121 -15.86 -12.06 3.29
CA LYS A 121 -15.93 -12.31 1.84
C LYS A 121 -14.68 -13.04 1.39
N SER A 122 -14.78 -13.74 0.26
CA SER A 122 -13.60 -14.31 -0.38
C SER A 122 -12.63 -13.19 -0.77
N SER A 123 -11.43 -13.25 -0.23
CA SER A 123 -10.35 -12.32 -0.52
C SER A 123 -9.28 -12.94 -1.40
N ASP A 124 -9.42 -14.23 -1.65
CA ASP A 124 -8.53 -14.97 -2.51
C ASP A 124 -8.87 -14.66 -3.97
N GLN A 125 -7.88 -14.25 -4.72
CA GLN A 125 -8.04 -13.84 -6.11
C GLN A 125 -7.22 -14.74 -6.99
N ILE A 126 -7.87 -15.28 -8.01
CA ILE A 126 -7.23 -15.97 -9.12
C ILE A 126 -7.33 -15.05 -10.32
N GLU A 127 -6.18 -14.54 -10.77
CA GLU A 127 -6.07 -13.80 -12.02
C GLU A 127 -5.74 -14.79 -13.14
N LEU A 128 -6.62 -14.90 -14.09
CA LEU A 128 -6.36 -15.63 -15.33
C LEU A 128 -6.73 -14.71 -16.48
N SER A 129 -5.72 -14.22 -17.19
CA SER A 129 -5.96 -13.36 -18.34
C SER A 129 -5.17 -13.87 -19.54
N GLY A 130 -5.79 -13.77 -20.71
CA GLY A 130 -5.20 -14.09 -21.98
C GLY A 130 -5.57 -13.03 -23.00
N GLY A 131 -4.65 -12.69 -23.86
CA GLY A 131 -4.85 -11.71 -24.91
C GLY A 131 -3.98 -11.99 -26.12
N TYR A 132 -4.35 -11.42 -27.25
CA TYR A 132 -3.56 -11.42 -28.46
C TYR A 132 -3.19 -9.98 -28.81
N GLY A 133 -1.92 -9.67 -28.94
CA GLY A 133 -1.44 -8.32 -29.19
C GLY A 133 -0.19 -8.27 -30.04
N GLY A 134 0.16 -7.06 -30.50
CA GLY A 134 1.39 -6.82 -31.24
C GLY A 134 1.35 -7.22 -32.72
N ALA A 135 0.16 -7.49 -33.29
CA ALA A 135 0.05 -7.74 -34.73
C ALA A 135 0.18 -6.42 -35.52
N GLY A 136 1.27 -6.27 -36.23
CA GLY A 136 1.55 -5.15 -37.12
C GLY A 136 2.35 -5.61 -38.33
N PRO A 137 2.55 -4.76 -39.37
CA PRO A 137 3.28 -5.14 -40.58
C PRO A 137 4.66 -5.73 -40.34
N SER A 138 5.29 -5.39 -39.23
CA SER A 138 6.65 -5.83 -38.86
C SER A 138 6.70 -6.58 -37.52
N THR A 139 5.56 -6.83 -36.88
CA THR A 139 5.53 -7.45 -35.54
C THR A 139 4.56 -8.62 -35.54
N PRO A 140 5.04 -9.87 -35.40
CA PRO A 140 4.14 -11.02 -35.34
C PRO A 140 3.23 -10.90 -34.12
N GLY A 141 1.95 -11.22 -34.30
CA GLY A 141 1.00 -11.29 -33.21
C GLY A 141 1.39 -12.31 -32.15
N ARG A 142 1.09 -12.02 -30.91
CA ARG A 142 1.57 -12.76 -29.73
C ARG A 142 0.43 -13.05 -28.78
N ILE A 143 0.47 -14.21 -28.17
CA ILE A 143 -0.41 -14.57 -27.07
C ILE A 143 0.24 -14.05 -25.78
N ILE A 144 -0.46 -13.22 -25.06
CA ILE A 144 -0.10 -12.73 -23.72
C ILE A 144 -0.92 -13.53 -22.72
N GLY A 145 -0.28 -14.16 -21.77
CA GLY A 145 -0.94 -14.87 -20.69
C GLY A 145 -0.47 -14.38 -19.33
N THR A 146 -1.41 -14.25 -18.39
CA THR A 146 -1.10 -13.98 -16.98
C THR A 146 -1.84 -14.99 -16.12
N VAL A 147 -1.14 -15.57 -15.17
CA VAL A 147 -1.69 -16.37 -14.09
C VAL A 147 -1.23 -15.73 -12.77
N GLY A 148 -2.18 -15.38 -11.93
CA GLY A 148 -1.91 -14.78 -10.62
C GLY A 148 -2.76 -15.44 -9.54
N LEU A 149 -2.15 -15.64 -8.39
CA LEU A 149 -2.80 -16.12 -7.17
C LEU A 149 -2.48 -15.13 -6.07
N SER A 150 -3.50 -14.56 -5.45
CA SER A 150 -3.35 -13.63 -4.34
C SER A 150 -4.25 -14.04 -3.19
N PHE A 151 -3.66 -14.23 -2.03
CA PHE A 151 -4.32 -14.63 -0.79
C PHE A 151 -4.10 -13.54 0.25
N ASN A 152 -5.16 -12.89 0.69
CA ASN A 152 -5.09 -11.74 1.59
C ASN A 152 -5.26 -12.10 3.08
N ASN A 153 -5.71 -13.31 3.37
CA ASN A 153 -5.90 -13.82 4.72
C ASN A 153 -5.16 -15.14 4.95
N PHE A 154 -3.96 -15.24 4.44
CA PHE A 154 -3.13 -16.44 4.54
C PHE A 154 -2.67 -16.68 5.99
N SER A 155 -2.42 -17.95 6.34
CA SER A 155 -1.88 -18.36 7.63
C SER A 155 -0.73 -19.35 7.47
N THR A 156 0.48 -18.92 7.77
CA THR A 156 1.64 -19.82 7.81
C THR A 156 1.55 -20.84 8.94
N LYS A 157 0.92 -20.50 10.06
CA LYS A 157 0.72 -21.40 11.21
C LYS A 157 -0.18 -22.59 10.89
N ASN A 158 -1.14 -22.36 9.99
CA ASN A 158 -2.11 -23.36 9.56
C ASN A 158 -1.65 -24.14 8.33
N PHE A 159 -0.48 -23.83 7.78
CA PHE A 159 0.02 -24.43 6.53
C PHE A 159 0.12 -25.96 6.60
N PHE A 160 0.50 -26.51 7.73
CA PHE A 160 0.63 -27.96 7.93
C PHE A 160 -0.65 -28.64 8.46
N LYS A 161 -1.74 -27.88 8.66
CA LYS A 161 -3.02 -28.42 9.13
C LYS A 161 -3.95 -28.63 7.93
N LYS A 162 -4.17 -29.89 7.53
CA LYS A 162 -5.01 -30.22 6.37
C LYS A 162 -6.44 -29.68 6.46
N GLU A 163 -7.00 -29.61 7.66
CA GLU A 163 -8.35 -29.11 7.94
C GLU A 163 -8.51 -27.60 7.62
N ALA A 164 -7.41 -26.85 7.67
CA ALA A 164 -7.40 -25.42 7.40
C ALA A 164 -7.32 -25.07 5.89
N TRP A 165 -7.15 -26.08 5.02
CA TRP A 165 -7.04 -25.87 3.58
C TRP A 165 -8.41 -25.75 2.92
N SER A 166 -8.83 -24.51 2.56
CA SER A 166 -10.08 -24.24 1.85
C SER A 166 -10.02 -22.91 1.05
N PRO A 167 -9.46 -22.86 -0.13
CA PRO A 167 -8.49 -23.75 -0.79
C PRO A 167 -7.07 -23.67 -0.21
N LEU A 168 -6.72 -22.59 0.51
CA LEU A 168 -5.46 -22.40 1.22
C LEU A 168 -5.69 -22.11 2.70
N PRO A 169 -4.69 -22.40 3.54
CA PRO A 169 -4.80 -22.13 4.98
C PRO A 169 -4.89 -20.62 5.23
N GLY A 170 -6.00 -20.22 5.83
CA GLY A 170 -6.30 -18.82 6.13
C GLY A 170 -6.44 -18.55 7.62
N GLY A 171 -6.66 -17.27 7.97
CA GLY A 171 -7.07 -16.83 9.30
C GLY A 171 -6.13 -15.87 10.02
N ASP A 172 -4.87 -15.70 9.59
CA ASP A 172 -3.89 -14.84 10.27
C ASP A 172 -3.71 -13.45 9.60
N GLY A 173 -4.40 -13.18 8.49
CA GLY A 173 -4.34 -11.91 7.80
C GLY A 173 -3.02 -11.67 7.07
N GLN A 174 -2.20 -12.70 6.85
CA GLN A 174 -0.99 -12.62 6.04
C GLN A 174 -1.35 -12.51 4.56
N ARG A 175 -0.47 -11.91 3.78
CA ARG A 175 -0.66 -11.78 2.33
C ARG A 175 0.37 -12.61 1.59
N LEU A 176 -0.10 -13.45 0.69
CA LEU A 176 0.73 -14.25 -0.20
C LEU A 176 0.29 -13.97 -1.64
N SER A 177 1.24 -13.63 -2.51
CA SER A 177 0.97 -13.46 -3.94
C SER A 177 2.01 -14.16 -4.79
N ILE A 178 1.53 -14.86 -5.80
CA ILE A 178 2.35 -15.54 -6.81
C ILE A 178 1.78 -15.13 -8.16
N ARG A 179 2.63 -14.57 -9.03
CA ARG A 179 2.21 -14.13 -10.37
C ARG A 179 3.21 -14.57 -11.41
N ALA A 180 2.70 -15.14 -12.49
CA ALA A 180 3.47 -15.45 -13.68
C ALA A 180 2.79 -14.78 -14.88
N GLN A 181 3.58 -14.08 -15.69
CA GLN A 181 3.12 -13.42 -16.91
C GLN A 181 4.07 -13.77 -18.04
N SER A 182 3.52 -14.09 -19.20
CA SER A 182 4.33 -14.39 -20.37
C SER A 182 3.72 -13.79 -21.63
N ASN A 183 4.59 -13.23 -22.47
CA ASN A 183 4.31 -12.87 -23.85
C ASN A 183 5.22 -13.70 -24.75
N GLY A 184 5.14 -15.03 -24.60
CA GLY A 184 6.00 -15.96 -25.27
C GLY A 184 7.49 -15.71 -24.96
N ARG A 185 8.31 -15.54 -26.01
CA ARG A 185 9.76 -15.33 -25.87
C ARG A 185 10.19 -13.88 -25.64
N TYR A 186 9.25 -12.93 -25.74
CA TYR A 186 9.58 -11.51 -25.66
C TYR A 186 9.53 -10.95 -24.23
N TYR A 187 8.63 -11.49 -23.43
CA TYR A 187 8.48 -11.11 -22.03
C TYR A 187 8.13 -12.33 -21.20
N GLN A 188 8.82 -12.50 -20.09
CA GLN A 188 8.50 -13.45 -19.04
C GLN A 188 8.72 -12.77 -17.70
N GLY A 189 7.70 -12.77 -16.86
CA GLY A 189 7.74 -12.20 -15.52
C GLY A 189 7.22 -13.19 -14.50
N TYR A 190 7.98 -13.38 -13.43
CA TYR A 190 7.61 -14.20 -12.28
C TYR A 190 7.78 -13.35 -11.04
N ASN A 191 6.77 -13.32 -10.19
CA ASN A 191 6.79 -12.60 -8.93
C ASN A 191 6.24 -13.49 -7.83
N PHE A 192 6.93 -13.49 -6.71
CA PHE A 192 6.48 -14.06 -5.45
C PHE A 192 6.60 -12.97 -4.38
N SER A 193 5.55 -12.77 -3.59
CA SER A 193 5.60 -11.86 -2.45
C SER A 193 4.84 -12.43 -1.26
N PHE A 194 5.40 -12.21 -0.09
CA PHE A 194 4.78 -12.56 1.19
C PHE A 194 4.86 -11.36 2.13
N THR A 195 3.79 -11.09 2.88
CA THR A 195 3.75 -10.02 3.88
C THR A 195 3.05 -10.48 5.14
N GLU A 196 3.74 -10.38 6.27
CA GLU A 196 3.20 -10.45 7.61
C GLU A 196 2.90 -9.01 8.09
N PRO A 197 1.63 -8.58 8.22
CA PRO A 197 1.30 -7.20 8.55
C PRO A 197 1.53 -6.83 10.02
N TRP A 198 1.60 -7.81 10.91
CA TRP A 198 1.77 -7.63 12.35
C TRP A 198 2.87 -8.51 12.93
N LEU A 199 4.10 -8.28 12.50
CA LEU A 199 5.26 -9.03 12.97
C LEU A 199 5.36 -9.01 14.51
N GLY A 200 5.26 -10.20 15.12
CA GLY A 200 5.24 -10.36 16.56
C GLY A 200 3.89 -10.06 17.23
N GLY A 201 2.83 -9.74 16.49
CA GLY A 201 1.44 -9.63 16.95
C GLY A 201 1.10 -8.45 17.87
N LYS A 202 2.09 -7.67 18.34
CA LYS A 202 1.89 -6.62 19.35
C LYS A 202 1.82 -5.20 18.77
N LYS A 203 2.42 -4.97 17.62
CA LYS A 203 2.51 -3.64 16.98
C LYS A 203 2.28 -3.79 15.47
N PRO A 204 1.73 -2.76 14.81
CA PRO A 204 1.52 -2.76 13.36
C PRO A 204 2.86 -2.55 12.61
N ASN A 205 3.77 -3.49 12.81
CA ASN A 205 5.02 -3.59 12.07
C ASN A 205 4.87 -4.70 11.03
N SER A 206 5.02 -4.39 9.76
CA SER A 206 4.95 -5.41 8.72
C SER A 206 6.33 -5.91 8.34
N LEU A 207 6.43 -7.20 8.05
CA LEU A 207 7.59 -7.81 7.40
C LEU A 207 7.15 -8.26 6.01
N SER A 208 7.87 -7.82 4.99
CA SER A 208 7.64 -8.28 3.61
C SER A 208 8.89 -8.94 3.04
N PHE A 209 8.66 -9.92 2.20
CA PHE A 209 9.67 -10.60 1.43
C PHE A 209 9.18 -10.75 -0.01
N TRP A 210 10.05 -10.51 -0.99
CA TRP A 210 9.70 -10.70 -2.39
C TRP A 210 10.87 -11.27 -3.18
N VAL A 211 10.52 -12.03 -4.22
CA VAL A 211 11.44 -12.50 -5.25
C VAL A 211 10.78 -12.24 -6.59
N ASN A 212 11.53 -11.70 -7.52
CA ASN A 212 11.07 -11.52 -8.89
C ASN A 212 12.11 -11.96 -9.91
N ARG A 213 11.63 -12.33 -11.07
CA ARG A 213 12.44 -12.51 -12.28
C ARG A 213 11.67 -11.97 -13.46
N THR A 214 12.30 -11.07 -14.20
CA THR A 214 11.77 -10.51 -15.45
C THR A 214 12.77 -10.73 -16.55
N ALA A 215 12.33 -11.30 -17.66
CA ALA A 215 13.14 -11.43 -18.87
C ALA A 215 12.42 -10.72 -20.03
N LEU A 216 13.14 -9.84 -20.70
CA LEU A 216 12.68 -9.04 -21.83
C LEU A 216 13.60 -9.34 -23.01
N SER A 217 13.06 -9.85 -24.11
CA SER A 217 13.80 -10.01 -25.38
C SER A 217 13.26 -9.06 -26.43
N THR A 218 14.12 -8.44 -27.19
CA THR A 218 13.74 -7.58 -28.33
C THR A 218 13.58 -8.37 -29.62
N THR A 219 14.26 -9.50 -29.75
CA THR A 219 14.29 -10.32 -30.99
C THR A 219 13.38 -11.53 -30.95
N GLY A 220 12.98 -11.99 -29.75
CA GLY A 220 12.17 -13.21 -29.58
C GLY A 220 12.93 -14.52 -29.90
N PHE A 221 14.25 -14.48 -30.06
CA PHE A 221 15.08 -15.67 -30.14
C PHE A 221 15.19 -16.35 -28.76
N LEU A 222 15.59 -17.61 -28.74
CA LEU A 222 15.95 -18.29 -27.51
C LEU A 222 17.27 -17.70 -26.97
N ARG A 223 17.43 -17.69 -25.66
CA ARG A 223 18.64 -17.16 -25.02
C ARG A 223 19.94 -17.84 -25.47
N SER A 224 19.85 -19.07 -25.93
CA SER A 224 20.97 -19.82 -26.51
C SER A 224 21.34 -19.41 -27.95
N ASP A 225 20.50 -18.61 -28.61
CA ASP A 225 20.74 -18.15 -29.98
C ASP A 225 21.76 -17.00 -29.97
N PRO A 226 22.78 -17.03 -30.87
CA PRO A 226 23.77 -15.94 -30.99
C PRO A 226 23.18 -14.57 -31.30
N ASN A 227 21.99 -14.54 -31.90
CA ASN A 227 21.25 -13.29 -32.23
C ASN A 227 20.30 -12.87 -31.13
N TYR A 228 20.30 -13.52 -29.96
CA TYR A 228 19.48 -13.12 -28.85
C TYR A 228 19.89 -11.72 -28.36
N THR A 229 18.91 -10.84 -28.17
CA THR A 229 19.07 -9.54 -27.54
C THR A 229 18.01 -9.37 -26.45
N GLY A 230 18.43 -8.93 -25.28
CA GLY A 230 17.48 -8.77 -24.18
C GLY A 230 18.11 -8.43 -22.85
N LEU A 231 17.23 -8.26 -21.88
CA LEU A 231 17.54 -7.96 -20.49
C LEU A 231 16.84 -8.98 -19.58
N SER A 232 17.56 -9.54 -18.65
CA SER A 232 17.00 -10.32 -17.54
C SER A 232 17.32 -9.66 -16.22
N ILE A 233 16.31 -9.49 -15.37
CA ILE A 233 16.44 -8.95 -14.02
C ILE A 233 15.94 -10.00 -13.04
N THR A 234 16.79 -10.41 -12.11
CA THR A 234 16.40 -11.29 -11.01
C THR A 234 16.62 -10.52 -9.71
N GLY A 235 15.61 -10.43 -8.88
CA GLY A 235 15.69 -9.64 -7.66
C GLY A 235 15.05 -10.31 -6.47
N THR A 236 15.50 -9.93 -5.28
CA THR A 236 14.90 -10.28 -4.00
C THR A 236 15.03 -9.11 -3.03
N GLY A 237 14.13 -9.05 -2.08
CA GLY A 237 14.17 -8.02 -1.06
C GLY A 237 13.41 -8.39 0.20
N VAL A 238 13.87 -7.81 1.29
CA VAL A 238 13.21 -7.90 2.61
C VAL A 238 12.91 -6.49 3.08
N GLY A 239 11.67 -6.27 3.51
CA GLY A 239 11.20 -4.96 3.94
C GLY A 239 10.52 -4.99 5.29
N LEU A 240 10.67 -3.89 6.03
CA LEU A 240 10.05 -3.64 7.32
C LEU A 240 9.19 -2.39 7.23
N GLY A 241 7.88 -2.55 7.38
CA GLY A 241 6.93 -1.44 7.46
C GLY A 241 6.61 -1.08 8.91
N ARG A 242 6.43 0.21 9.19
CA ARG A 242 6.07 0.69 10.52
C ARG A 242 5.10 1.86 10.43
N ARG A 243 3.96 1.74 11.11
CA ARG A 243 3.04 2.88 11.31
C ARG A 243 3.66 3.84 12.32
N LYS A 244 3.69 5.12 11.99
CA LYS A 244 4.16 6.19 12.87
C LYS A 244 2.97 6.80 13.63
N ARG A 245 3.24 7.38 14.79
CA ARG A 245 2.23 8.11 15.59
C ARG A 245 2.48 9.62 15.57
N TRP A 246 3.65 10.05 15.20
CA TRP A 246 4.05 11.45 15.11
C TRP A 246 4.55 11.75 13.68
N PRO A 247 4.19 12.88 13.08
CA PRO A 247 3.38 14.00 13.58
C PRO A 247 1.88 13.70 13.67
N ASP A 248 1.38 12.76 12.90
CA ASP A 248 0.06 12.16 13.00
C ASP A 248 0.14 10.65 12.69
N ASP A 249 -0.93 9.91 12.91
CA ASP A 249 -0.94 8.47 12.76
C ASP A 249 -1.34 7.98 11.35
N TYR A 250 -1.38 8.91 10.37
CA TYR A 250 -1.51 8.60 8.94
C TYR A 250 -0.15 8.30 8.27
N PHE A 251 0.96 8.52 9.00
CA PHE A 251 2.29 8.23 8.48
C PHE A 251 2.68 6.76 8.60
N THR A 252 3.21 6.23 7.50
CA THR A 252 3.87 4.92 7.46
C THR A 252 5.29 5.07 6.94
N ALA A 253 6.22 4.36 7.55
CA ALA A 253 7.60 4.28 7.11
C ALA A 253 7.91 2.84 6.71
N TYR A 254 8.56 2.66 5.56
CA TYR A 254 8.97 1.36 5.05
C TYR A 254 10.46 1.38 4.71
N TYR A 255 11.17 0.38 5.17
CA TYR A 255 12.60 0.17 4.96
C TYR A 255 12.78 -1.14 4.22
N GLU A 256 13.56 -1.15 3.16
CA GLU A 256 13.80 -2.34 2.35
C GLU A 256 15.27 -2.47 2.03
N LEU A 257 15.80 -3.66 2.22
CA LEU A 257 17.07 -4.09 1.66
C LEU A 257 16.75 -4.97 0.46
N SER A 258 17.26 -4.61 -0.71
CA SER A 258 17.05 -5.34 -1.95
C SER A 258 18.35 -5.66 -2.66
N TYR A 259 18.34 -6.79 -3.35
CA TYR A 259 19.38 -7.21 -4.29
C TYR A 259 18.74 -7.46 -5.65
N GLN A 260 19.32 -6.89 -6.70
CA GLN A 260 18.90 -7.13 -8.07
C GLN A 260 20.13 -7.45 -8.93
N TYR A 261 19.99 -8.49 -9.72
CA TYR A 261 20.97 -8.93 -10.70
C TYR A 261 20.44 -8.64 -12.09
N TYR A 262 21.14 -7.78 -12.81
CA TYR A 262 20.86 -7.40 -14.19
C TYR A 262 21.78 -8.20 -15.10
N ASP A 263 21.21 -8.79 -16.14
CA ASP A 263 21.94 -9.53 -17.17
C ASP A 263 21.47 -9.04 -18.54
N VAL A 264 22.33 -8.32 -19.21
CA VAL A 264 22.07 -7.61 -20.48
C VAL A 264 22.83 -8.31 -21.59
N MET A 265 22.14 -8.68 -22.65
CA MET A 265 22.72 -9.32 -23.83
C MET A 265 22.42 -8.49 -25.08
N LYS A 266 23.40 -7.78 -25.59
CA LYS A 266 23.36 -6.97 -26.82
C LYS A 266 22.14 -6.04 -26.91
N ASP A 267 21.69 -5.49 -25.79
CA ASP A 267 20.47 -4.68 -25.72
C ASP A 267 20.76 -3.20 -25.99
N THR A 268 20.39 -2.73 -27.17
CA THR A 268 20.62 -1.35 -27.63
C THR A 268 19.80 -0.30 -26.87
N ARG A 269 18.81 -0.70 -26.07
CA ARG A 269 18.04 0.24 -25.23
C ARG A 269 18.90 0.86 -24.13
N PHE A 270 20.03 0.20 -23.81
CA PHE A 270 21.00 0.70 -22.82
C PHE A 270 22.33 1.03 -23.49
N PRO A 271 22.46 2.19 -24.14
CA PRO A 271 23.65 2.52 -24.93
C PRO A 271 24.94 2.60 -24.10
N LEU A 272 24.84 2.85 -22.81
CA LEU A 272 25.96 2.88 -21.87
C LEU A 272 26.30 1.49 -21.29
N PHE A 273 25.44 0.50 -21.47
CA PHE A 273 25.63 -0.86 -20.92
C PHE A 273 24.85 -1.87 -21.75
N ASN A 274 25.28 -2.11 -22.97
CA ASN A 274 24.55 -2.94 -23.92
C ASN A 274 24.76 -4.45 -23.73
N GLU A 275 25.81 -4.85 -22.98
CA GLU A 275 26.13 -6.24 -22.72
C GLU A 275 26.92 -6.41 -21.43
N GLY A 276 26.56 -7.44 -20.65
CA GLY A 276 27.21 -7.76 -19.38
C GLY A 276 26.21 -7.97 -18.25
N TYR A 277 26.72 -8.03 -17.04
CA TYR A 277 25.91 -8.17 -15.83
C TYR A 277 26.25 -7.10 -14.81
N ALA A 278 25.23 -6.69 -14.05
CA ALA A 278 25.38 -5.70 -13.00
C ALA A 278 24.61 -6.14 -11.73
N ASN A 279 25.15 -5.79 -10.59
CA ASN A 279 24.57 -6.06 -9.29
C ASN A 279 24.15 -4.76 -8.61
N ASP A 280 22.91 -4.73 -8.13
CA ASP A 280 22.32 -3.62 -7.38
C ASP A 280 21.98 -4.08 -5.97
N ILE A 281 22.74 -3.64 -4.96
CA ILE A 281 22.41 -3.84 -3.55
C ILE A 281 22.00 -2.48 -3.00
N ALA A 282 20.73 -2.31 -2.72
CA ALA A 282 20.18 -1.01 -2.37
C ALA A 282 19.37 -1.04 -1.07
N LEU A 283 19.50 0.04 -0.32
CA LEU A 283 18.60 0.40 0.76
C LEU A 283 17.55 1.36 0.24
N LYS A 284 16.29 1.06 0.50
CA LYS A 284 15.14 1.90 0.13
C LYS A 284 14.39 2.31 1.39
N TYR A 285 14.08 3.58 1.48
CA TYR A 285 13.23 4.16 2.50
C TYR A 285 12.02 4.79 1.82
N VAL A 286 10.83 4.47 2.30
CA VAL A 286 9.59 5.09 1.84
C VAL A 286 8.88 5.68 3.04
N LEU A 287 8.60 6.97 2.99
CA LEU A 287 7.73 7.65 3.94
C LEU A 287 6.45 8.04 3.21
N GLN A 288 5.34 7.49 3.66
CA GLN A 288 4.03 7.77 3.08
C GLN A 288 3.12 8.35 4.14
N ARG A 289 2.32 9.35 3.75
CA ARG A 289 1.18 9.84 4.52
C ARG A 289 -0.07 9.73 3.67
N SER A 290 -1.08 9.02 4.15
CA SER A 290 -2.34 8.88 3.44
C SER A 290 -3.51 9.16 4.39
N SER A 291 -4.17 10.31 4.18
CA SER A 291 -5.35 10.74 4.93
C SER A 291 -6.61 10.83 4.06
N VAL A 292 -6.62 10.11 2.94
CA VAL A 292 -7.75 10.10 1.99
C VAL A 292 -9.01 9.56 2.63
N SER A 293 -10.16 10.16 2.31
CA SER A 293 -11.45 9.79 2.90
C SER A 293 -11.96 8.41 2.45
N ALA A 294 -11.59 7.97 1.26
CA ALA A 294 -11.95 6.65 0.72
C ALA A 294 -10.88 6.16 -0.26
N PRO A 295 -10.68 4.82 -0.39
CA PRO A 295 -9.75 4.25 -1.36
C PRO A 295 -10.16 4.50 -2.80
N ILE A 296 -11.46 4.43 -3.08
CA ILE A 296 -12.07 4.65 -4.41
C ILE A 296 -12.86 5.94 -4.33
N TYR A 297 -12.62 6.86 -5.30
CA TYR A 297 -13.27 8.19 -5.36
C TYR A 297 -13.13 9.01 -4.08
N PRO A 298 -11.88 9.31 -3.64
CA PRO A 298 -11.68 10.14 -2.44
C PRO A 298 -12.28 11.52 -2.64
N GLN A 299 -13.01 11.98 -1.64
CA GLN A 299 -13.67 13.29 -1.64
C GLN A 299 -12.85 14.35 -0.88
N SER A 300 -11.91 13.92 -0.05
CA SER A 300 -11.06 14.82 0.74
C SER A 300 -9.81 14.08 1.22
N GLY A 301 -8.82 14.86 1.68
CA GLY A 301 -7.58 14.34 2.23
C GLY A 301 -6.40 14.48 1.29
N SER A 302 -5.32 13.81 1.60
CA SER A 302 -4.09 13.90 0.83
C SER A 302 -3.31 12.58 0.89
N ASN A 303 -2.50 12.36 -0.16
CA ASN A 303 -1.58 11.24 -0.24
C ASN A 303 -0.20 11.76 -0.66
N PHE A 304 0.80 11.60 0.21
CA PHE A 304 2.18 12.00 -0.03
C PHE A 304 3.09 10.80 0.09
N THR A 305 4.01 10.65 -0.82
CA THR A 305 5.01 9.59 -0.78
C THR A 305 6.38 10.16 -1.10
N LEU A 306 7.31 10.00 -0.15
CA LEU A 306 8.73 10.24 -0.34
C LEU A 306 9.46 8.90 -0.40
N THR A 307 10.15 8.64 -1.48
CA THR A 307 11.00 7.46 -1.66
C THR A 307 12.45 7.91 -1.78
N ALA A 308 13.32 7.36 -0.96
CA ALA A 308 14.76 7.46 -1.07
C ALA A 308 15.34 6.06 -1.30
N LYS A 309 16.13 5.86 -2.34
CA LYS A 309 16.84 4.60 -2.64
C LYS A 309 18.31 4.93 -2.84
N ALA A 310 19.18 4.17 -2.21
CA ALA A 310 20.61 4.38 -2.29
C ALA A 310 21.36 3.05 -2.24
N THR A 311 22.38 2.92 -3.05
CA THR A 311 23.38 1.85 -2.95
C THR A 311 24.52 2.26 -2.05
N LEU A 312 25.37 1.32 -1.68
CA LEU A 312 26.63 1.66 -1.02
C LEU A 312 27.59 2.34 -2.01
N PRO A 313 28.37 3.36 -1.57
CA PRO A 313 29.36 4.02 -2.41
C PRO A 313 30.64 3.17 -2.50
N TYR A 314 30.58 2.05 -3.23
CA TYR A 314 31.68 1.07 -3.35
C TYR A 314 32.99 1.70 -3.84
N SER A 315 32.89 2.74 -4.68
CA SER A 315 34.05 3.45 -5.22
C SER A 315 34.87 4.18 -4.17
N TYR A 316 34.25 4.57 -3.03
CA TYR A 316 34.97 5.23 -1.92
C TYR A 316 35.81 4.26 -1.10
N PHE A 317 35.60 2.96 -1.24
CA PHE A 317 36.36 1.91 -0.57
C PHE A 317 37.44 1.30 -1.47
N ARG A 318 37.68 1.88 -2.67
CA ARG A 318 38.62 1.40 -3.68
C ARG A 318 39.39 2.56 -4.28
N ASP A 319 40.30 3.13 -3.51
CA ASP A 319 41.01 4.35 -3.87
C ASP A 319 41.99 4.16 -5.06
N ASP A 320 42.43 2.93 -5.33
CA ASP A 320 43.40 2.60 -6.37
C ASP A 320 42.80 2.29 -7.75
N VAL A 321 41.50 2.53 -7.94
CA VAL A 321 40.77 2.12 -9.16
C VAL A 321 40.48 3.32 -10.06
N ASP A 322 41.05 3.32 -11.27
CA ASP A 322 40.70 4.29 -12.31
C ASP A 322 39.49 3.82 -13.12
N TYR A 323 38.32 4.34 -12.77
CA TYR A 323 37.06 4.02 -13.45
C TYR A 323 36.96 4.57 -14.88
N THR A 324 37.84 5.49 -15.29
CA THR A 324 37.80 6.07 -16.63
C THR A 324 38.40 5.15 -17.68
N SER A 325 39.36 4.32 -17.27
CA SER A 325 40.03 3.33 -18.14
C SER A 325 39.32 1.98 -18.21
N MET A 326 38.32 1.75 -17.35
CA MET A 326 37.57 0.51 -17.31
C MET A 326 36.56 0.38 -18.45
N THR A 327 36.33 -0.86 -18.88
CA THR A 327 35.18 -1.20 -19.74
C THR A 327 33.85 -0.94 -19.00
N ASP A 328 32.76 -0.69 -19.72
CA ASP A 328 31.46 -0.49 -19.11
C ASP A 328 31.00 -1.68 -18.27
N ARG A 329 31.38 -2.92 -18.68
CA ARG A 329 31.11 -4.14 -17.92
C ARG A 329 31.75 -4.13 -16.53
N GLU A 330 33.01 -3.73 -16.44
CA GLU A 330 33.76 -3.67 -15.18
C GLU A 330 33.26 -2.51 -14.32
N ARG A 331 33.04 -1.35 -14.94
CA ARG A 331 32.60 -0.11 -14.30
C ARG A 331 31.26 -0.28 -13.59
N TYR A 332 30.29 -0.93 -14.22
CA TYR A 332 28.93 -1.09 -13.70
C TYR A 332 28.64 -2.45 -13.06
N LEU A 333 29.68 -3.25 -12.78
CA LEU A 333 29.53 -4.53 -12.09
C LEU A 333 28.78 -4.42 -10.75
N LEU A 334 29.08 -3.36 -9.99
CA LEU A 334 28.36 -2.93 -8.79
C LEU A 334 27.79 -1.55 -9.06
N LEU A 335 26.47 -1.43 -9.06
CA LEU A 335 25.80 -0.16 -9.32
C LEU A 335 25.93 0.79 -8.14
N GLU A 336 26.19 2.06 -8.44
CA GLU A 336 26.30 3.13 -7.46
C GLU A 336 25.44 4.31 -7.86
N TYR A 337 24.43 4.61 -7.03
CA TYR A 337 23.55 5.74 -7.21
C TYR A 337 22.81 6.05 -5.91
N TYR A 338 22.24 7.23 -5.86
CA TYR A 338 21.16 7.57 -4.94
C TYR A 338 20.05 8.26 -5.72
N ARG A 339 18.82 7.97 -5.35
CA ARG A 339 17.65 8.57 -6.00
C ARG A 339 16.58 8.94 -5.00
N PHE A 340 15.93 10.06 -5.27
CA PHE A 340 14.80 10.54 -4.52
C PHE A 340 13.60 10.70 -5.44
N LYS A 341 12.42 10.31 -4.96
CA LYS A 341 11.15 10.53 -5.63
C LYS A 341 10.16 11.06 -4.62
N PHE A 342 9.50 12.15 -4.96
CA PHE A 342 8.39 12.67 -4.18
C PHE A 342 7.16 12.74 -5.06
N THR A 343 6.01 12.25 -4.55
CA THR A 343 4.72 12.37 -5.20
C THR A 343 3.71 12.88 -4.19
N GLY A 344 2.84 13.78 -4.63
CA GLY A 344 1.80 14.36 -3.80
C GLY A 344 0.49 14.51 -4.55
N GLU A 345 -0.59 14.18 -3.85
CA GLU A 345 -1.96 14.32 -4.33
C GLU A 345 -2.81 14.93 -3.21
N TRP A 346 -3.64 15.89 -3.56
CA TRP A 346 -4.64 16.48 -2.67
C TRP A 346 -6.02 16.29 -3.25
N PHE A 347 -6.99 16.07 -2.41
CA PHE A 347 -8.39 15.97 -2.77
C PHE A 347 -9.14 17.11 -2.08
N LEU A 348 -9.51 18.13 -2.86
CA LEU A 348 -10.14 19.35 -2.40
C LEU A 348 -11.59 19.39 -2.88
N PRO A 349 -12.60 19.21 -2.00
CA PRO A 349 -13.97 19.36 -2.40
C PRO A 349 -14.27 20.84 -2.75
N LEU A 350 -14.78 21.09 -3.95
CA LEU A 350 -15.13 22.43 -4.42
C LEU A 350 -16.58 22.77 -4.12
N THR A 351 -17.43 21.77 -3.89
CA THR A 351 -18.86 21.93 -3.59
C THR A 351 -19.17 21.38 -2.19
N ALA A 352 -20.19 21.94 -1.53
CA ALA A 352 -20.60 21.51 -0.20
C ALA A 352 -21.08 20.03 -0.17
N ASP A 353 -21.69 19.57 -1.26
CA ASP A 353 -22.13 18.18 -1.46
C ASP A 353 -20.99 17.22 -1.87
N LYS A 354 -19.77 17.74 -2.00
CA LYS A 354 -18.52 17.01 -2.37
C LYS A 354 -18.62 16.21 -3.68
N LYS A 355 -19.53 16.57 -4.58
CA LYS A 355 -19.64 15.92 -5.89
C LYS A 355 -18.55 16.36 -6.85
N LEU A 356 -18.04 17.58 -6.68
CA LEU A 356 -16.92 18.10 -7.46
C LEU A 356 -15.68 18.19 -6.59
N VAL A 357 -14.65 17.42 -6.97
CA VAL A 357 -13.37 17.34 -6.24
C VAL A 357 -12.24 17.71 -7.17
N LEU A 358 -11.44 18.70 -6.79
CA LEU A 358 -10.20 19.04 -7.48
C LEU A 358 -9.06 18.18 -6.91
N MET A 359 -8.30 17.51 -7.80
CA MET A 359 -7.14 16.70 -7.42
C MET A 359 -5.86 17.23 -8.07
N PRO A 360 -5.20 18.25 -7.49
CA PRO A 360 -3.86 18.59 -7.89
C PRO A 360 -2.87 17.47 -7.56
N ARG A 361 -2.02 17.14 -8.54
CA ARG A 361 -0.97 16.14 -8.42
C ARG A 361 0.35 16.75 -8.84
N PHE A 362 1.41 16.43 -8.11
CA PHE A 362 2.76 16.76 -8.54
C PHE A 362 3.73 15.63 -8.21
N GLY A 363 4.82 15.57 -8.96
CA GLY A 363 5.90 14.62 -8.76
C GLY A 363 7.25 15.26 -9.00
N PHE A 364 8.23 14.87 -8.21
CA PHE A 364 9.62 15.25 -8.37
C PHE A 364 10.50 14.01 -8.27
N GLY A 365 11.47 13.89 -9.16
CA GLY A 365 12.44 12.80 -9.16
C GLY A 365 13.86 13.34 -9.38
N TYR A 366 14.80 12.83 -8.60
CA TYR A 366 16.21 13.15 -8.73
C TYR A 366 17.05 11.88 -8.60
N ILE A 367 18.05 11.72 -9.47
CA ILE A 367 19.05 10.66 -9.39
C ILE A 367 20.43 11.27 -9.44
N GLY A 368 21.30 10.80 -8.56
CA GLY A 368 22.70 11.24 -8.47
C GLY A 368 23.66 10.07 -8.44
N MET A 369 24.93 10.39 -8.57
CA MET A 369 26.07 9.47 -8.50
C MET A 369 27.02 9.91 -7.39
N TYR A 370 27.68 8.96 -6.76
CA TYR A 370 28.71 9.25 -5.74
C TYR A 370 30.03 9.64 -6.40
N ASN A 371 30.44 8.91 -7.43
CA ASN A 371 31.69 9.10 -8.14
C ASN A 371 31.45 9.52 -9.60
N LYS A 372 31.97 10.70 -9.97
CA LYS A 372 31.82 11.26 -11.31
C LYS A 372 32.55 10.43 -12.38
N SER A 373 33.68 9.83 -12.04
CA SER A 373 34.48 9.00 -12.96
C SER A 373 33.77 7.69 -13.30
N LYS A 374 32.98 7.17 -12.37
CA LYS A 374 32.13 6.00 -12.59
C LYS A 374 30.88 6.33 -13.44
N GLY A 375 30.39 7.56 -13.31
CA GLY A 375 29.23 8.04 -14.08
C GLY A 375 27.89 7.60 -13.48
N LEU A 376 26.81 8.05 -14.12
CA LEU A 376 25.45 7.74 -13.70
C LEU A 376 25.08 6.31 -14.11
N THR A 377 24.38 5.60 -13.23
CA THR A 377 23.90 4.23 -13.50
C THR A 377 23.13 4.14 -14.82
N PRO A 378 23.35 3.10 -15.64
CA PRO A 378 22.59 2.87 -16.87
C PRO A 378 21.14 2.47 -16.60
N PHE A 379 20.87 1.92 -15.41
CA PHE A 379 19.56 1.49 -14.94
C PHE A 379 18.95 2.51 -13.97
N GLU A 380 17.72 2.28 -13.51
CA GLU A 380 17.07 3.07 -12.47
C GLU A 380 16.83 4.56 -12.83
N ARG A 381 16.87 4.92 -14.10
CA ARG A 381 16.63 6.28 -14.57
C ARG A 381 15.14 6.61 -14.56
N TYR A 382 14.84 7.90 -14.40
CA TYR A 382 13.49 8.40 -14.59
C TYR A 382 13.23 8.63 -16.08
N SER A 383 12.09 8.13 -16.56
CA SER A 383 11.58 8.43 -17.90
C SER A 383 10.49 9.49 -17.80
N LEU A 384 10.58 10.54 -18.62
CA LEU A 384 9.54 11.54 -18.77
C LEU A 384 8.74 11.24 -20.03
N GLY A 385 7.42 11.30 -19.95
CA GLY A 385 6.53 10.97 -21.06
C GLY A 385 5.98 9.54 -21.01
N GLY A 386 5.11 9.20 -21.94
CA GLY A 386 4.40 7.93 -22.02
C GLY A 386 2.91 8.14 -22.29
N SER A 387 2.12 7.07 -22.32
CA SER A 387 0.68 7.08 -22.62
C SER A 387 -0.22 7.71 -21.55
N GLY A 388 0.34 8.34 -20.52
CA GLY A 388 -0.41 9.01 -19.47
C GLY A 388 0.10 10.42 -19.19
N LEU A 389 -0.78 11.34 -18.86
CA LEU A 389 -0.49 12.72 -18.41
C LEU A 389 0.37 12.82 -17.15
N THR A 390 0.78 11.73 -16.57
CA THR A 390 1.55 11.63 -15.32
C THR A 390 3.04 11.42 -15.51
N GLY A 391 3.52 11.29 -16.72
CA GLY A 391 4.90 11.51 -17.21
C GLY A 391 6.09 10.89 -16.48
N VAL A 392 5.91 10.17 -15.41
CA VAL A 392 6.99 9.49 -14.68
C VAL A 392 6.64 8.00 -14.59
N ASN A 393 7.02 7.25 -15.59
CA ASN A 393 7.00 5.79 -15.52
C ASN A 393 8.19 5.31 -14.67
N GLN A 394 7.94 4.32 -13.85
CA GLN A 394 8.93 3.64 -13.00
C GLN A 394 9.83 2.74 -13.83
#